data_5b98a825e1ae13c3e81147d65f9fa223
#
_entry.id   5b98a825e1ae13c3e81147d65f9fa223
#
_cell.length_a   1.000
_cell.length_b   1.000
_cell.length_c   1.000
_cell.angle_alpha   90.00
_cell.angle_beta   90.00
_cell.angle_gamma   90.00
#
_symmetry.space_group_name_H-M   'P 1'
#
loop_
_entity.id
_entity.type
_entity.pdbx_description
1 polymer ?
#
loop_
_entity_poly.entity_id
_entity_poly.type
_entity_poly.pdbx_seq_one_letter_code
_entity_poly.pdbx_strand_id
1 'polypeptide(L)'
;MRFFTALSVLVLFSSCKYFRPNLMLKTEKHFVFDTISKPESMADYKIACNDQIEYRIASNNGYRLVDIKDMNMLNNRSELIATVESDGYIKFPLIGRVKLEGFTIREAEKQLEDLFSKYYVDPFVNIRVTSKRVIVFPGSAGLAKVILLPYNNMTLLEVIAMAGGISEDGKAYNIKLIRSENNKAAKTYIYKMDLSTINGAQIGKLVVQAGDVIYVEPFNRPIVLLNREITPLLTLFTTVFLLMYQVVNLSK
;
A
#
# COMPACT_ATOMS: atom_id res chain seq x y z
N MET A 1 -38.45 36.76 -14.65
CA MET A 1 -38.12 35.32 -14.91
C MET A 1 -36.77 35.12 -15.62
N ARG A 2 -36.42 35.83 -16.68
CA ARG A 2 -35.11 35.65 -17.39
C ARG A 2 -33.85 35.94 -16.55
N PHE A 3 -33.91 36.89 -15.60
CA PHE A 3 -32.77 37.21 -14.70
C PHE A 3 -32.50 36.08 -13.68
N PHE A 4 -33.53 35.42 -13.18
CA PHE A 4 -33.40 34.32 -12.22
C PHE A 4 -32.80 33.05 -12.85
N THR A 5 -33.13 32.79 -14.12
CA THR A 5 -32.56 31.66 -14.90
C THR A 5 -31.08 31.90 -15.21
N ALA A 6 -30.67 33.11 -15.54
CA ALA A 6 -29.27 33.45 -15.81
C ALA A 6 -28.41 33.37 -14.55
N LEU A 7 -28.91 33.81 -13.40
CA LEU A 7 -28.22 33.72 -12.10
C LEU A 7 -28.07 32.27 -11.65
N SER A 8 -29.09 31.42 -11.87
CA SER A 8 -29.03 29.98 -11.56
C SER A 8 -27.99 29.24 -12.39
N VAL A 9 -27.83 29.59 -13.66
CA VAL A 9 -26.82 29.02 -14.55
C VAL A 9 -25.40 29.46 -14.17
N LEU A 10 -25.21 30.70 -13.72
CA LEU A 10 -23.92 31.23 -13.32
C LEU A 10 -23.38 30.54 -12.06
N VAL A 11 -24.25 30.19 -11.09
CA VAL A 11 -23.89 29.48 -9.86
C VAL A 11 -23.41 28.04 -10.15
N LEU A 12 -23.93 27.42 -11.21
CA LEU A 12 -23.52 26.05 -11.60
C LEU A 12 -22.09 25.96 -12.15
N PHE A 13 -21.53 27.06 -12.65
CA PHE A 13 -20.18 27.06 -13.22
C PHE A 13 -19.06 27.36 -12.21
N SER A 14 -19.35 27.94 -11.06
CA SER A 14 -18.32 28.31 -10.05
C SER A 14 -17.95 27.21 -9.06
N SER A 15 -18.61 26.05 -9.10
CA SER A 15 -18.54 25.03 -8.04
C SER A 15 -17.53 23.90 -8.25
N CYS A 16 -16.69 23.91 -9.30
CA CYS A 16 -15.82 22.76 -9.60
C CYS A 16 -14.75 22.46 -8.52
N LYS A 17 -14.41 23.39 -7.66
CA LYS A 17 -13.39 23.19 -6.61
C LYS A 17 -13.97 22.62 -5.32
N TYR A 18 -15.23 22.90 -5.03
CA TYR A 18 -15.93 22.49 -3.80
C TYR A 18 -16.24 20.99 -3.75
N PHE A 19 -16.38 20.33 -4.94
CA PHE A 19 -16.77 18.93 -5.05
C PHE A 19 -15.62 17.91 -5.01
N ARG A 20 -14.38 18.32 -4.67
CA ARG A 20 -13.20 17.44 -4.66
C ARG A 20 -12.31 17.61 -3.42
N PRO A 21 -12.84 17.60 -2.17
CA PRO A 21 -12.00 17.84 -1.01
C PRO A 21 -10.97 16.72 -0.74
N ASN A 22 -11.23 15.49 -1.22
CA ASN A 22 -10.46 14.29 -0.86
C ASN A 22 -9.56 13.76 -1.99
N LEU A 23 -9.25 14.56 -3.01
CA LEU A 23 -8.36 14.15 -4.08
C LEU A 23 -6.90 14.27 -3.65
N MET A 24 -6.31 13.17 -3.22
CA MET A 24 -4.88 13.08 -2.89
C MET A 24 -4.05 12.84 -4.16
N LEU A 25 -2.76 13.14 -4.09
CA LEU A 25 -1.74 12.79 -5.11
C LEU A 25 -2.13 13.17 -6.56
N LYS A 26 -2.78 14.32 -6.71
CA LYS A 26 -3.16 14.85 -8.02
C LYS A 26 -1.91 15.26 -8.79
N THR A 27 -1.75 14.72 -10.00
CA THR A 27 -0.70 15.17 -10.92
C THR A 27 -1.18 16.37 -11.75
N GLU A 28 -0.26 17.24 -12.12
CA GLU A 28 -0.53 18.36 -13.04
C GLU A 28 -0.87 17.85 -14.44
N LYS A 29 -1.53 18.70 -15.29
CA LYS A 29 -1.99 18.29 -16.61
C LYS A 29 -0.90 17.84 -17.57
N HIS A 30 0.33 18.33 -17.37
CA HIS A 30 1.51 18.06 -18.22
C HIS A 30 2.60 17.30 -17.48
N PHE A 31 2.24 16.58 -16.40
CA PHE A 31 3.20 15.78 -15.66
C PHE A 31 3.77 14.68 -16.55
N VAL A 32 5.09 14.62 -16.64
CA VAL A 32 5.81 13.56 -17.38
C VAL A 32 5.95 12.35 -16.45
N PHE A 33 5.34 11.24 -16.86
CA PHE A 33 5.44 9.99 -16.11
C PHE A 33 6.71 9.24 -16.50
N ASP A 34 7.33 8.61 -15.54
CA ASP A 34 8.46 7.73 -15.77
C ASP A 34 8.01 6.48 -16.55
N THR A 35 8.88 6.00 -17.44
CA THR A 35 8.62 4.78 -18.21
C THR A 35 9.21 3.59 -17.49
N ILE A 36 8.44 2.52 -17.35
CA ILE A 36 8.96 1.23 -16.86
C ILE A 36 9.81 0.63 -17.99
N SER A 37 11.10 0.94 -17.98
CA SER A 37 12.05 0.21 -18.80
C SER A 37 12.15 -1.19 -18.24
N LYS A 38 11.87 -2.22 -19.06
CA LYS A 38 11.92 -3.69 -18.79
C LYS A 38 11.92 -4.07 -17.30
N PRO A 39 11.25 -5.14 -16.87
CA PRO A 39 11.33 -5.57 -15.47
C PRO A 39 12.81 -5.68 -15.13
N GLU A 40 13.32 -4.74 -14.36
CA GLU A 40 14.66 -4.85 -13.80
C GLU A 40 14.70 -6.22 -13.13
N SER A 41 15.69 -7.01 -13.53
CA SER A 41 16.13 -8.18 -12.78
C SER A 41 16.03 -7.79 -11.31
N MET A 42 15.20 -8.50 -10.54
CA MET A 42 14.90 -8.18 -9.15
C MET A 42 16.18 -7.83 -8.42
N ALA A 43 16.38 -6.53 -8.14
CA ALA A 43 17.44 -6.13 -7.27
C ALA A 43 17.15 -6.75 -5.90
N ASP A 44 18.10 -7.53 -5.40
CA ASP A 44 17.97 -8.16 -4.08
C ASP A 44 17.64 -7.07 -3.05
N TYR A 45 16.64 -7.33 -2.24
CA TYR A 45 16.25 -6.41 -1.17
C TYR A 45 17.43 -6.17 -0.24
N LYS A 46 17.74 -4.92 0.05
CA LYS A 46 18.73 -4.52 1.04
C LYS A 46 18.06 -4.14 2.34
N ILE A 47 18.57 -4.72 3.42
CA ILE A 47 18.10 -4.46 4.78
C ILE A 47 18.22 -2.97 5.08
N ALA A 48 17.16 -2.38 5.62
CA ALA A 48 17.07 -0.96 5.97
C ALA A 48 16.82 -0.75 7.46
N CYS A 49 17.10 0.47 7.93
CA CYS A 49 16.74 0.87 9.30
C CYS A 49 15.22 0.70 9.52
N ASN A 50 14.85 0.31 10.74
CA ASN A 50 13.48 -0.01 11.19
C ASN A 50 12.87 -1.26 10.54
N ASP A 51 13.64 -2.07 9.82
CA ASP A 51 13.17 -3.39 9.41
C ASP A 51 13.03 -4.32 10.61
N GLN A 52 12.00 -5.14 10.58
CA GLN A 52 11.86 -6.27 11.48
C GLN A 52 12.38 -7.52 10.78
N ILE A 53 13.35 -8.14 11.43
CA ILE A 53 14.00 -9.35 10.94
C ILE A 53 13.61 -10.50 11.85
N GLU A 54 13.00 -11.49 11.27
CA GLU A 54 12.83 -12.81 11.83
C GLU A 54 14.04 -13.65 11.45
N TYR A 55 14.69 -14.26 12.42
CA TYR A 55 15.86 -15.07 12.18
C TYR A 55 15.82 -16.39 12.93
N ARG A 56 16.46 -17.39 12.36
CA ARG A 56 16.60 -18.73 12.93
C ARG A 56 18.04 -19.19 12.79
N ILE A 57 18.56 -19.80 13.84
CA ILE A 57 19.90 -20.33 13.87
C ILE A 57 19.83 -21.82 14.22
N ALA A 58 20.52 -22.64 13.47
CA ALA A 58 20.65 -24.07 13.73
C ALA A 58 22.10 -24.51 13.56
N SER A 59 22.55 -25.47 14.35
CA SER A 59 23.86 -26.12 14.21
C SER A 59 23.84 -27.23 13.13
N ASN A 60 25.02 -27.69 12.72
CA ASN A 60 25.20 -28.80 11.76
C ASN A 60 24.45 -28.57 10.45
N ASN A 61 24.67 -27.42 9.79
CA ASN A 61 24.02 -27.02 8.53
C ASN A 61 22.48 -27.17 8.55
N GLY A 62 21.87 -26.98 9.73
CA GLY A 62 20.42 -27.07 9.85
C GLY A 62 19.84 -28.49 9.83
N TYR A 63 20.64 -29.53 10.01
CA TYR A 63 20.20 -30.95 9.96
C TYR A 63 18.93 -31.20 10.80
N ARG A 64 18.85 -30.66 12.01
CA ARG A 64 17.67 -30.80 12.87
C ARG A 64 16.40 -30.11 12.36
N LEU A 65 16.52 -29.20 11.39
CA LEU A 65 15.36 -28.55 10.80
C LEU A 65 14.63 -29.48 9.81
N VAL A 66 15.32 -30.52 9.34
CA VAL A 66 14.82 -31.48 8.35
C VAL A 66 14.52 -32.84 8.98
N ASP A 67 15.04 -33.15 10.17
CA ASP A 67 14.82 -34.43 10.83
C ASP A 67 13.38 -34.54 11.37
N ILE A 68 12.59 -35.39 10.71
CA ILE A 68 11.16 -35.62 10.95
C ILE A 68 10.91 -36.36 12.29
N LYS A 69 11.93 -37.00 12.87
CA LYS A 69 11.79 -37.76 14.12
C LYS A 69 11.55 -36.87 15.35
N ASP A 70 11.90 -35.58 15.27
CA ASP A 70 11.68 -34.61 16.33
C ASP A 70 10.43 -33.71 16.08
N MET A 71 9.32 -34.31 15.65
CA MET A 71 8.06 -33.57 15.41
C MET A 71 7.56 -32.74 16.61
N ASN A 72 7.92 -33.11 17.83
CA ASN A 72 7.59 -32.34 19.04
C ASN A 72 8.40 -31.04 19.17
N MET A 73 9.54 -30.92 18.47
CA MET A 73 10.32 -29.67 18.43
C MET A 73 9.82 -28.70 17.33
N LEU A 74 9.00 -29.16 16.40
CA LEU A 74 8.39 -28.29 15.38
C LEU A 74 7.43 -27.25 15.99
N ASN A 75 6.79 -27.59 17.09
CA ASN A 75 5.88 -26.71 17.82
C ASN A 75 6.60 -25.69 18.73
N ASN A 76 7.90 -25.87 18.98
CA ASN A 76 8.69 -24.99 19.86
C ASN A 76 9.76 -24.20 19.07
N ARG A 77 9.49 -23.92 17.81
CA ARG A 77 10.35 -23.09 16.96
C ARG A 77 10.18 -21.63 17.39
N SER A 78 10.96 -21.22 18.36
CA SER A 78 11.07 -19.80 18.73
C SER A 78 11.71 -19.04 17.56
N GLU A 79 10.87 -18.48 16.71
CA GLU A 79 11.30 -17.49 15.75
C GLU A 79 11.69 -16.25 16.55
N LEU A 80 12.94 -15.85 16.44
CA LEU A 80 13.43 -14.66 17.13
C LEU A 80 13.23 -13.46 16.22
N ILE A 81 12.59 -12.43 16.76
CA ILE A 81 12.36 -11.18 16.02
C ILE A 81 13.29 -10.12 16.59
N ALA A 82 14.01 -9.45 15.70
CA ALA A 82 14.85 -8.31 16.04
C ALA A 82 14.56 -7.15 15.08
N THR A 83 14.74 -5.93 15.56
CA THR A 83 14.54 -4.72 14.74
C THR A 83 15.89 -4.09 14.43
N VAL A 84 16.08 -3.67 13.18
CA VAL A 84 17.24 -2.87 12.76
C VAL A 84 17.11 -1.49 13.40
N GLU A 85 18.06 -1.13 14.24
CA GLU A 85 18.09 0.17 14.91
C GLU A 85 18.36 1.31 13.89
N SER A 86 18.16 2.54 14.30
CA SER A 86 18.33 3.73 13.42
C SER A 86 19.76 3.93 12.93
N ASP A 87 20.74 3.32 13.59
CA ASP A 87 22.17 3.31 13.20
C ASP A 87 22.56 2.12 12.32
N GLY A 88 21.56 1.28 11.93
CA GLY A 88 21.76 0.13 11.05
C GLY A 88 22.24 -1.14 11.74
N TYR A 89 22.30 -1.16 13.09
CA TYR A 89 22.72 -2.32 13.86
C TYR A 89 21.50 -3.12 14.36
N ILE A 90 21.76 -4.40 14.59
CA ILE A 90 20.83 -5.33 15.27
C ILE A 90 21.55 -5.97 16.43
N LYS A 91 20.88 -6.10 17.57
CA LYS A 91 21.40 -6.80 18.75
C LYS A 91 20.98 -8.26 18.72
N PHE A 92 21.94 -9.14 18.55
CA PHE A 92 21.75 -10.59 18.62
C PHE A 92 22.22 -11.16 19.95
N PRO A 93 21.59 -12.23 20.45
CA PRO A 93 22.16 -13.02 21.57
C PRO A 93 23.55 -13.55 21.21
N LEU A 94 24.42 -13.72 22.19
CA LEU A 94 25.78 -14.24 22.10
C LEU A 94 26.78 -13.36 21.34
N ILE A 95 26.44 -12.86 20.14
CA ILE A 95 27.37 -12.11 19.26
C ILE A 95 27.26 -10.59 19.43
N GLY A 96 26.24 -10.09 20.15
CA GLY A 96 26.08 -8.66 20.41
C GLY A 96 25.50 -7.88 19.23
N ARG A 97 26.00 -6.66 19.01
CA ARG A 97 25.50 -5.76 17.96
C ARG A 97 26.24 -5.98 16.63
N VAL A 98 25.48 -6.23 15.58
CA VAL A 98 26.00 -6.49 14.23
C VAL A 98 25.33 -5.50 13.26
N LYS A 99 26.11 -4.87 12.39
CA LYS A 99 25.61 -3.98 11.35
C LYS A 99 25.12 -4.81 10.18
N LEU A 100 23.82 -4.70 9.85
CA LEU A 100 23.21 -5.37 8.72
C LEU A 100 22.55 -4.42 7.71
N GLU A 101 22.48 -3.11 8.00
CA GLU A 101 21.96 -2.12 7.05
C GLU A 101 22.77 -2.15 5.74
N GLY A 102 22.07 -2.20 4.61
CA GLY A 102 22.66 -2.17 3.27
C GLY A 102 23.08 -3.54 2.74
N PHE A 103 23.13 -4.59 3.57
CA PHE A 103 23.36 -5.97 3.14
C PHE A 103 22.11 -6.55 2.48
N THR A 104 22.31 -7.41 1.50
CA THR A 104 21.25 -8.32 1.04
C THR A 104 20.99 -9.39 2.09
N ILE A 105 19.85 -10.07 1.99
CA ILE A 105 19.53 -11.17 2.92
C ILE A 105 20.63 -12.22 2.94
N ARG A 106 21.13 -12.64 1.76
CA ARG A 106 22.18 -13.65 1.63
C ARG A 106 23.51 -13.23 2.23
N GLU A 107 23.92 -11.98 2.03
CA GLU A 107 25.13 -11.42 2.63
C GLU A 107 25.00 -11.37 4.15
N ALA A 108 23.84 -10.97 4.66
CA ALA A 108 23.57 -10.93 6.10
C ALA A 108 23.57 -12.35 6.73
N GLU A 109 22.95 -13.33 6.08
CA GLU A 109 22.97 -14.74 6.51
C GLU A 109 24.41 -15.23 6.62
N LYS A 110 25.22 -15.05 5.58
CA LYS A 110 26.63 -15.46 5.58
C LYS A 110 27.44 -14.78 6.67
N GLN A 111 27.27 -13.47 6.86
CA GLN A 111 27.96 -12.73 7.90
C GLN A 111 27.59 -13.24 9.29
N LEU A 112 26.33 -13.57 9.53
CA LEU A 112 25.88 -14.13 10.81
C LEU A 112 26.39 -15.56 11.01
N GLU A 113 26.42 -16.39 10.00
CA GLU A 113 27.02 -17.73 10.05
C GLU A 113 28.50 -17.67 10.47
N ASP A 114 29.28 -16.77 9.86
CA ASP A 114 30.68 -16.53 10.23
C ASP A 114 30.84 -16.10 11.71
N LEU A 115 29.96 -15.21 12.21
CA LEU A 115 30.00 -14.75 13.59
C LEU A 115 29.54 -15.81 14.59
N PHE A 116 28.52 -16.60 14.24
CA PHE A 116 27.99 -17.66 15.10
C PHE A 116 28.86 -18.92 15.10
N SER A 117 29.79 -19.10 14.14
CA SER A 117 30.73 -20.22 14.09
C SER A 117 31.58 -20.40 15.36
N LYS A 118 31.73 -19.32 16.16
CA LYS A 118 32.41 -19.37 17.48
C LYS A 118 31.61 -20.12 18.54
N TYR A 119 30.29 -20.24 18.34
CA TYR A 119 29.36 -20.78 19.36
C TYR A 119 28.65 -22.05 18.87
N TYR A 120 28.53 -22.24 17.56
CA TYR A 120 27.82 -23.34 16.91
C TYR A 120 28.76 -24.02 15.92
N VAL A 121 28.66 -25.34 15.81
CA VAL A 121 29.34 -26.12 14.76
C VAL A 121 28.53 -26.01 13.48
N ASP A 122 29.17 -25.56 12.42
CA ASP A 122 28.54 -25.36 11.10
C ASP A 122 27.17 -24.68 11.20
N PRO A 123 27.11 -23.43 11.66
CA PRO A 123 25.84 -22.74 11.86
C PRO A 123 25.13 -22.50 10.54
N PHE A 124 23.84 -22.76 10.51
CA PHE A 124 22.93 -22.37 9.44
C PHE A 124 22.05 -21.24 9.95
N VAL A 125 22.08 -20.12 9.27
CA VAL A 125 21.27 -18.94 9.60
C VAL A 125 20.27 -18.68 8.46
N ASN A 126 19.02 -18.53 8.81
CA ASN A 126 17.97 -18.11 7.89
C ASN A 126 17.35 -16.81 8.37
N ILE A 127 17.23 -15.83 7.48
CA ILE A 127 16.71 -14.50 7.75
C ILE A 127 15.50 -14.23 6.86
N ARG A 128 14.47 -13.66 7.48
CA ARG A 128 13.29 -13.13 6.77
C ARG A 128 12.96 -11.74 7.26
N VAL A 129 12.82 -10.78 6.35
CA VAL A 129 12.32 -9.43 6.67
C VAL A 129 10.80 -9.46 6.64
N THR A 130 10.17 -9.21 7.79
CA THR A 130 8.71 -9.29 7.96
C THR A 130 8.01 -7.94 7.86
N SER A 131 8.76 -6.84 7.95
CA SER A 131 8.24 -5.47 7.91
C SER A 131 7.96 -4.92 6.52
N LYS A 132 8.32 -5.65 5.46
CA LYS A 132 8.10 -5.19 4.08
C LYS A 132 6.61 -4.95 3.82
N ARG A 133 6.27 -3.75 3.42
CA ARG A 133 4.88 -3.34 3.21
C ARG A 133 4.75 -2.34 2.08
N VAL A 134 3.56 -2.29 1.50
CA VAL A 134 3.13 -1.29 0.52
C VAL A 134 1.84 -0.63 0.99
N ILE A 135 1.57 0.57 0.50
CA ILE A 135 0.33 1.30 0.80
C ILE A 135 -0.54 1.31 -0.44
N VAL A 136 -1.80 0.93 -0.30
CA VAL A 136 -2.76 0.90 -1.40
C VAL A 136 -3.92 1.85 -1.10
N PHE A 137 -4.17 2.76 -2.02
CA PHE A 137 -5.36 3.62 -2.06
C PHE A 137 -6.26 3.12 -3.19
N PRO A 138 -7.33 2.37 -2.91
CA PRO A 138 -8.09 1.64 -3.94
C PRO A 138 -9.07 2.50 -4.75
N GLY A 139 -9.01 3.82 -4.62
CA GLY A 139 -9.84 4.75 -5.42
C GLY A 139 -11.08 5.27 -4.69
N SER A 140 -11.23 5.00 -3.39
CA SER A 140 -12.27 5.60 -2.57
C SER A 140 -11.68 6.16 -1.28
N ALA A 141 -12.22 7.27 -0.79
CA ALA A 141 -11.78 7.88 0.45
C ALA A 141 -12.00 6.93 1.64
N GLY A 142 -11.03 6.87 2.55
CA GLY A 142 -11.13 6.06 3.78
C GLY A 142 -10.88 4.56 3.61
N LEU A 143 -10.58 4.07 2.40
CA LEU A 143 -10.29 2.66 2.13
C LEU A 143 -8.81 2.33 1.96
N ALA A 144 -7.90 3.24 2.35
CA ALA A 144 -6.47 2.96 2.28
C ALA A 144 -6.08 1.77 3.16
N LYS A 145 -5.22 0.90 2.63
CA LYS A 145 -4.72 -0.28 3.34
C LYS A 145 -3.21 -0.36 3.26
N VAL A 146 -2.61 -0.81 4.35
CA VAL A 146 -1.20 -1.22 4.39
C VAL A 146 -1.16 -2.72 4.20
N ILE A 147 -0.48 -3.18 3.14
CA ILE A 147 -0.36 -4.60 2.79
C ILE A 147 1.06 -5.04 3.07
N LEU A 148 1.22 -6.05 3.91
CA LEU A 148 2.50 -6.72 4.14
C LEU A 148 2.87 -7.58 2.92
N LEU A 149 4.15 -7.61 2.59
CA LEU A 149 4.68 -8.41 1.48
C LEU A 149 5.29 -9.70 2.06
N PRO A 150 4.58 -10.84 2.02
CA PRO A 150 5.07 -12.10 2.57
C PRO A 150 6.23 -12.70 1.76
N TYR A 151 6.37 -12.33 0.49
CA TYR A 151 7.43 -12.79 -0.40
C TYR A 151 7.87 -11.70 -1.38
N ASN A 152 9.08 -11.85 -1.93
CA ASN A 152 9.73 -10.80 -2.73
C ASN A 152 9.13 -10.59 -4.13
N ASN A 153 8.39 -11.58 -4.67
CA ASN A 153 7.91 -11.58 -6.05
C ASN A 153 6.44 -11.17 -6.16
N MET A 154 5.93 -10.46 -5.15
CA MET A 154 4.54 -10.07 -5.13
C MET A 154 4.24 -9.06 -6.22
N THR A 155 3.22 -9.35 -7.02
CA THR A 155 2.83 -8.54 -8.16
C THR A 155 1.86 -7.43 -7.77
N LEU A 156 1.77 -6.41 -8.62
CA LEU A 156 0.81 -5.33 -8.44
C LEU A 156 -0.64 -5.83 -8.36
N LEU A 157 -1.00 -6.83 -9.21
CA LEU A 157 -2.34 -7.43 -9.17
C LEU A 157 -2.63 -8.15 -7.86
N GLU A 158 -1.66 -8.91 -7.33
CA GLU A 158 -1.81 -9.59 -6.04
C GLU A 158 -1.99 -8.60 -4.90
N VAL A 159 -1.21 -7.53 -4.89
CA VAL A 159 -1.34 -6.47 -3.87
C VAL A 159 -2.69 -5.77 -3.95
N ILE A 160 -3.15 -5.42 -5.16
CA ILE A 160 -4.49 -4.83 -5.35
C ILE A 160 -5.58 -5.82 -4.90
N ALA A 161 -5.44 -7.11 -5.22
CA ALA A 161 -6.38 -8.15 -4.79
C ALA A 161 -6.42 -8.27 -3.26
N MET A 162 -5.27 -8.28 -2.58
CA MET A 162 -5.19 -8.27 -1.10
C MET A 162 -5.79 -7.01 -0.48
N ALA A 163 -5.72 -5.89 -1.18
CA ALA A 163 -6.38 -4.66 -0.75
C ALA A 163 -7.92 -4.74 -0.87
N GLY A 164 -8.46 -5.77 -1.54
CA GLY A 164 -9.89 -5.94 -1.79
C GLY A 164 -10.32 -5.48 -3.18
N GLY A 165 -9.35 -5.35 -4.11
CA GLY A 165 -9.60 -4.87 -5.47
C GLY A 165 -9.61 -3.35 -5.59
N ILE A 166 -10.02 -2.88 -6.75
CA ILE A 166 -10.27 -1.46 -7.03
C ILE A 166 -11.70 -1.15 -6.59
N SER A 167 -11.89 -0.07 -5.83
CA SER A 167 -13.23 0.34 -5.38
C SER A 167 -14.14 0.75 -6.55
N GLU A 168 -15.46 0.78 -6.33
CA GLU A 168 -16.45 1.18 -7.35
C GLU A 168 -16.17 2.57 -7.94
N ASP A 169 -15.59 3.46 -7.15
CA ASP A 169 -15.22 4.81 -7.56
C ASP A 169 -13.78 4.89 -8.10
N GLY A 170 -13.05 3.78 -8.17
CA GLY A 170 -11.67 3.75 -8.63
C GLY A 170 -11.54 3.68 -10.15
N LYS A 171 -10.63 4.48 -10.72
CA LYS A 171 -10.31 4.47 -12.15
C LYS A 171 -9.23 3.43 -12.45
N ALA A 172 -9.63 2.24 -12.89
CA ALA A 172 -8.69 1.17 -13.26
C ALA A 172 -7.72 1.57 -14.39
N TYR A 173 -8.09 2.54 -15.22
CA TYR A 173 -7.24 3.08 -16.30
C TYR A 173 -6.27 4.19 -15.84
N ASN A 174 -6.30 4.57 -14.56
CA ASN A 174 -5.44 5.63 -14.02
C ASN A 174 -4.93 5.27 -12.63
N ILE A 175 -4.01 4.31 -12.61
CA ILE A 175 -3.32 3.87 -11.40
C ILE A 175 -1.92 4.46 -11.42
N LYS A 176 -1.48 4.96 -10.28
CA LYS A 176 -0.13 5.51 -10.09
C LYS A 176 0.63 4.62 -9.13
N LEU A 177 1.79 4.14 -9.54
CA LEU A 177 2.78 3.54 -8.66
C LEU A 177 3.83 4.60 -8.33
N ILE A 178 3.97 4.89 -7.06
CA ILE A 178 4.96 5.85 -6.55
C ILE A 178 6.03 5.04 -5.83
N ARG A 179 7.25 5.12 -6.32
CA ARG A 179 8.41 4.38 -5.82
C ARG A 179 9.52 5.34 -5.45
N SER A 180 10.02 5.23 -4.23
CA SER A 180 11.17 6.01 -3.77
C SER A 180 12.42 5.16 -3.75
N GLU A 181 13.51 5.70 -4.28
CA GLU A 181 14.80 5.02 -4.27
C GLU A 181 15.38 5.02 -2.85
N ASN A 182 15.73 3.83 -2.33
CA ASN A 182 16.43 3.61 -1.05
C ASN A 182 15.79 4.18 0.22
N ASN A 183 14.45 4.27 0.31
CA ASN A 183 13.78 4.86 1.48
C ASN A 183 14.29 6.26 1.92
N LYS A 184 15.22 6.83 1.17
CA LYS A 184 15.69 8.20 1.33
C LYS A 184 15.00 9.03 0.27
N ALA A 185 14.36 10.11 0.64
CA ALA A 185 13.53 10.98 -0.20
C ALA A 185 14.25 11.64 -1.40
N ALA A 186 15.37 11.08 -1.85
CA ALA A 186 16.24 11.68 -2.85
C ALA A 186 15.64 11.66 -4.27
N LYS A 187 14.97 10.58 -4.66
CA LYS A 187 14.33 10.49 -5.98
C LYS A 187 13.09 9.62 -5.91
N THR A 188 11.97 10.19 -6.34
CA THR A 188 10.69 9.50 -6.40
C THR A 188 10.27 9.35 -7.86
N TYR A 189 10.00 8.12 -8.26
CA TYR A 189 9.48 7.79 -9.59
C TYR A 189 7.97 7.61 -9.52
N ILE A 190 7.25 8.15 -10.49
CA ILE A 190 5.79 7.99 -10.57
C ILE A 190 5.44 7.37 -11.91
N TYR A 191 5.02 6.11 -11.86
CA TYR A 191 4.59 5.36 -13.02
C TYR A 191 3.07 5.41 -13.14
N LYS A 192 2.57 5.72 -14.34
CA LYS A 192 1.15 5.64 -14.65
C LYS A 192 0.84 4.30 -15.32
N MET A 193 -0.20 3.63 -14.85
CA MET A 193 -0.59 2.30 -15.31
C MET A 193 -2.08 2.24 -15.61
N ASP A 194 -2.43 1.45 -16.62
CA ASP A 194 -3.81 1.16 -17.02
C ASP A 194 -4.06 -0.35 -16.88
N LEU A 195 -4.90 -0.72 -15.92
CA LEU A 195 -5.35 -2.10 -15.69
C LEU A 195 -6.78 -2.35 -16.17
N SER A 196 -7.39 -1.41 -16.91
CA SER A 196 -8.77 -1.54 -17.39
C SER A 196 -8.90 -2.49 -18.59
N THR A 197 -7.80 -2.80 -19.26
CA THR A 197 -7.76 -3.65 -20.44
C THR A 197 -7.04 -4.95 -20.18
N ILE A 198 -7.27 -5.97 -21.00
CA ILE A 198 -6.56 -7.27 -20.90
C ILE A 198 -5.04 -7.10 -21.09
N ASN A 199 -4.61 -6.14 -21.90
CA ASN A 199 -3.20 -5.80 -22.06
C ASN A 199 -2.59 -5.24 -20.78
N GLY A 200 -3.38 -4.60 -19.92
CA GLY A 200 -3.00 -4.17 -18.59
C GLY A 200 -2.60 -5.32 -17.66
N ALA A 201 -3.06 -6.54 -17.93
CA ALA A 201 -2.66 -7.71 -17.16
C ALA A 201 -1.13 -7.97 -17.18
N GLN A 202 -0.44 -7.59 -18.26
CA GLN A 202 1.02 -7.67 -18.31
C GLN A 202 1.67 -6.62 -17.40
N ILE A 203 1.12 -5.41 -17.37
CA ILE A 203 1.54 -4.35 -16.44
C ILE A 203 1.28 -4.77 -15.00
N GLY A 204 0.17 -5.46 -14.77
CA GLY A 204 -0.20 -6.00 -13.46
C GLY A 204 0.75 -7.06 -12.90
N LYS A 205 1.59 -7.69 -13.74
CA LYS A 205 2.67 -8.61 -13.33
C LYS A 205 3.92 -7.88 -12.79
N LEU A 206 3.93 -6.55 -12.83
CA LEU A 206 5.02 -5.77 -12.24
C LEU A 206 5.18 -6.15 -10.76
N VAL A 207 6.41 -6.48 -10.37
CA VAL A 207 6.72 -6.78 -8.98
C VAL A 207 6.79 -5.49 -8.18
N VAL A 208 6.05 -5.45 -7.08
CA VAL A 208 6.07 -4.32 -6.15
C VAL A 208 7.26 -4.41 -5.21
N GLN A 209 7.74 -3.28 -4.74
CA GLN A 209 8.84 -3.17 -3.79
C GLN A 209 8.34 -2.64 -2.44
N ALA A 210 9.08 -2.95 -1.37
CA ALA A 210 8.79 -2.39 -0.06
C ALA A 210 8.83 -0.85 -0.11
N GLY A 211 7.81 -0.22 0.46
CA GLY A 211 7.67 1.24 0.45
C GLY A 211 6.92 1.80 -0.77
N ASP A 212 6.54 0.97 -1.75
CA ASP A 212 5.72 1.43 -2.86
C ASP A 212 4.35 1.94 -2.38
N VAL A 213 3.87 3.00 -3.03
CA VAL A 213 2.51 3.50 -2.84
C VAL A 213 1.73 3.31 -4.14
N ILE A 214 0.65 2.53 -4.07
CA ILE A 214 -0.25 2.27 -5.18
C ILE A 214 -1.49 3.15 -5.00
N TYR A 215 -1.66 4.10 -5.90
CA TYR A 215 -2.75 5.05 -5.84
C TYR A 215 -3.67 4.87 -7.04
N VAL A 216 -4.88 4.39 -6.80
CA VAL A 216 -5.95 4.36 -7.80
C VAL A 216 -6.67 5.71 -7.74
N GLU A 217 -6.70 6.43 -8.84
CA GLU A 217 -7.38 7.72 -8.88
C GLU A 217 -8.90 7.53 -8.76
N PRO A 218 -9.57 8.23 -7.84
CA PRO A 218 -11.02 8.12 -7.70
C PRO A 218 -11.76 8.75 -8.87
N PHE A 219 -12.88 8.16 -9.27
CA PHE A 219 -13.84 8.76 -10.17
C PHE A 219 -14.66 9.81 -9.42
N ASN A 220 -14.82 10.95 -10.02
CA ASN A 220 -15.63 12.01 -9.43
C ASN A 220 -17.09 11.87 -9.89
N ARG A 221 -18.00 11.61 -8.96
CA ARG A 221 -19.45 11.54 -9.21
C ARG A 221 -20.15 12.76 -8.59
N PRO A 222 -20.05 13.94 -9.20
CA PRO A 222 -20.62 15.17 -8.61
C PRO A 222 -22.11 15.07 -8.35
N ILE A 223 -22.86 14.37 -9.23
CA ILE A 223 -24.31 14.18 -9.09
C ILE A 223 -24.66 13.35 -7.84
N VAL A 224 -23.88 12.30 -7.55
CA VAL A 224 -24.12 11.45 -6.36
C VAL A 224 -23.87 12.23 -5.07
N LEU A 225 -22.80 13.03 -5.04
CA LEU A 225 -22.49 13.90 -3.90
C LEU A 225 -23.58 14.97 -3.71
N LEU A 226 -24.02 15.59 -4.80
CA LEU A 226 -25.10 16.57 -4.79
C LEU A 226 -26.41 15.95 -4.27
N ASN A 227 -26.79 14.78 -4.74
CA ASN A 227 -27.98 14.08 -4.27
C ASN A 227 -27.89 13.75 -2.78
N ARG A 228 -26.73 13.29 -2.30
CA ARG A 228 -26.54 12.95 -0.88
C ARG A 228 -26.72 14.12 0.05
N GLU A 229 -26.31 15.33 -0.36
CA GLU A 229 -26.40 16.54 0.45
C GLU A 229 -27.75 17.30 0.27
N ILE A 230 -28.30 17.29 -0.95
CA ILE A 230 -29.53 18.05 -1.25
C ILE A 230 -30.80 17.25 -0.96
N THR A 231 -30.78 15.93 -1.14
CA THR A 231 -31.96 15.09 -0.90
C THR A 231 -32.56 15.27 0.51
N PRO A 232 -31.78 15.31 1.60
CA PRO A 232 -32.34 15.54 2.93
C PRO A 232 -33.04 16.90 3.06
N LEU A 233 -32.49 17.94 2.44
CA LEU A 233 -33.10 19.28 2.45
C LEU A 233 -34.38 19.30 1.65
N LEU A 234 -34.41 18.68 0.47
CA LEU A 234 -35.64 18.58 -0.36
C LEU A 234 -36.72 17.79 0.35
N THR A 235 -36.38 16.70 1.03
CA THR A 235 -37.37 15.93 1.81
C THR A 235 -37.94 16.74 2.96
N LEU A 236 -37.11 17.53 3.64
CA LEU A 236 -37.56 18.42 4.72
C LEU A 236 -38.49 19.50 4.19
N PHE A 237 -38.19 20.14 3.07
CA PHE A 237 -39.05 21.12 2.43
C PHE A 237 -40.39 20.52 1.99
N THR A 238 -40.38 19.34 1.36
CA THR A 238 -41.59 18.68 0.90
C THR A 238 -42.47 18.24 2.07
N THR A 239 -41.89 17.73 3.15
CA THR A 239 -42.66 17.35 4.36
C THR A 239 -43.29 18.54 5.04
N VAL A 240 -42.57 19.65 5.21
CA VAL A 240 -43.11 20.90 5.78
C VAL A 240 -44.23 21.46 4.90
N PHE A 241 -44.03 21.46 3.58
CA PHE A 241 -45.06 21.94 2.64
C PHE A 241 -46.34 21.10 2.69
N LEU A 242 -46.20 19.75 2.75
CA LEU A 242 -47.35 18.85 2.89
C LEU A 242 -48.09 19.04 4.21
N LEU A 243 -47.37 19.26 5.32
CA LEU A 243 -47.97 19.53 6.61
C LEU A 243 -48.75 20.87 6.59
N MET A 244 -48.15 21.93 6.03
CA MET A 244 -48.85 23.20 5.85
C MET A 244 -50.11 23.04 4.99
N TYR A 245 -50.03 22.30 3.88
CA TYR A 245 -51.17 22.04 3.03
C TYR A 245 -52.29 21.30 3.75
N GLN A 246 -51.96 20.31 4.57
CA GLN A 246 -52.95 19.59 5.39
C GLN A 246 -53.61 20.49 6.42
N VAL A 247 -52.82 21.31 7.13
CA VAL A 247 -53.38 22.23 8.13
C VAL A 247 -54.36 23.24 7.49
N VAL A 248 -54.00 23.78 6.33
CA VAL A 248 -54.89 24.73 5.60
C VAL A 248 -56.17 24.04 5.12
N ASN A 249 -56.13 22.78 4.69
CA ASN A 249 -57.33 22.02 4.26
C ASN A 249 -58.19 21.58 5.42
N LEU A 250 -57.65 21.30 6.60
CA LEU A 250 -58.41 20.96 7.79
C LEU A 250 -59.03 22.19 8.48
N SER A 251 -58.60 23.40 8.14
CA SER A 251 -59.11 24.65 8.66
C SER A 251 -60.24 25.23 7.79
N LYS A 252 -60.59 24.58 6.71
CA LYS A 252 -61.74 24.89 5.84
C LYS A 252 -62.88 23.89 6.12
#